data_7db95650725e48af1adc6bef9c0177be
#
_entry.id   7db95650725e48af1adc6bef9c0177be
#
_cell.length_a   1.000
_cell.length_b   1.000
_cell.length_c   1.000
_cell.angle_alpha   90.00
_cell.angle_beta   90.00
_cell.angle_gamma   90.00
#
_symmetry.space_group_name_H-M   'P 1'
#
loop_
_entity.id
_entity.type
_entity.pdbx_description
1 polymer ?
#
loop_
_entity_poly.entity_id
_entity_poly.type
_entity_poly.pdbx_seq_one_letter_code
_entity_poly.pdbx_strand_id
1 'polypeptide(L)'
;MAGLAPHPGNHVNVFIRQLTGIRFVAAAWVLLYHLQGPLAQLHLLVPVVSDVLRVGRLGVDLFFALSGFILTHTYLRRLGPRLRGRGAVDFWWLRLARIYPVHVVMLVIAGAAVVAQAKVTGDALDRDWLNPLDFAKNLLLVQEWGPEPQRGWNFVAWSLSMEWLAYLIFPLLVLLLWVLHRRVSTPLLGVAWVAALLPLVVYGLSTTDPYYTDHWGSTYRILTEFTAGAISYLIVCRFLPGDRLSEPARPRVERLATTLSVVLPVLVVAGAVFLGQWGPAQPPTVVTTSGDAEPLPPYYHLLLVPFLIAWIGALALSRRGLARFLSTRTLVLGGFISYSLYMTHLVWFGLWRAGMKAIGIDGGPLYAVAFVGLVAGALGIAWLMWRFVEEPAREWMRGLVGARRRPTEEAGEAIADAAPDSAAPVDVPDAPTDPFGPAR
;
A
#
# COMPACT_ATOMS: atom_id res chain seq x y z
N MET A 1 44.71 -20.76 -12.30
CA MET A 1 43.80 -20.01 -11.45
C MET A 1 42.40 -20.52 -11.72
N ALA A 2 41.89 -21.40 -10.88
CA ALA A 2 40.58 -22.01 -11.06
C ALA A 2 39.49 -21.05 -10.58
N GLY A 3 38.58 -20.64 -11.46
CA GLY A 3 37.45 -19.81 -11.13
C GLY A 3 36.45 -20.59 -10.28
N LEU A 4 36.19 -20.10 -9.09
CA LEU A 4 35.13 -20.58 -8.21
C LEU A 4 33.78 -20.35 -8.88
N ALA A 5 33.09 -21.43 -9.23
CA ALA A 5 31.69 -21.39 -9.68
C ALA A 5 30.80 -20.81 -8.56
N PRO A 6 29.85 -19.93 -8.85
CA PRO A 6 28.97 -19.36 -7.83
C PRO A 6 28.08 -20.45 -7.20
N HIS A 7 28.04 -20.49 -5.88
CA HIS A 7 27.19 -21.39 -5.12
C HIS A 7 25.71 -21.17 -5.49
N PRO A 8 24.90 -22.23 -5.70
CA PRO A 8 23.48 -22.14 -6.06
C PRO A 8 22.59 -21.87 -4.83
N GLY A 9 22.80 -20.77 -4.13
CA GLY A 9 22.08 -20.47 -2.85
C GLY A 9 21.77 -19.00 -2.60
N ASN A 10 22.43 -18.06 -3.27
CA ASN A 10 22.20 -16.63 -3.03
C ASN A 10 21.07 -16.10 -3.93
N HIS A 11 19.83 -16.31 -3.53
CA HIS A 11 18.70 -15.55 -4.06
C HIS A 11 18.70 -14.18 -3.38
N VAL A 12 19.37 -13.19 -3.97
CA VAL A 12 19.25 -11.79 -3.59
C VAL A 12 17.80 -11.39 -3.89
N ASN A 13 17.02 -11.10 -2.87
CA ASN A 13 15.69 -10.50 -3.05
C ASN A 13 15.88 -9.12 -3.64
N VAL A 14 15.51 -8.97 -4.93
CA VAL A 14 15.68 -7.72 -5.66
C VAL A 14 14.63 -6.73 -5.23
N PHE A 15 15.08 -5.57 -4.78
CA PHE A 15 14.24 -4.42 -4.51
C PHE A 15 13.58 -3.91 -5.80
N ILE A 16 12.25 -3.92 -5.84
CA ILE A 16 11.47 -3.52 -7.02
C ILE A 16 11.05 -2.06 -6.84
N ARG A 17 11.89 -1.14 -7.30
CA ARG A 17 11.73 0.32 -7.09
C ARG A 17 10.36 0.82 -7.53
N GLN A 18 9.84 0.40 -8.68
CA GLN A 18 8.53 0.82 -9.19
C GLN A 18 7.37 0.36 -8.30
N LEU A 19 7.49 -0.81 -7.65
CA LEU A 19 6.47 -1.27 -6.69
C LEU A 19 6.56 -0.54 -5.34
N THR A 20 7.70 0.06 -5.03
CA THR A 20 7.79 0.99 -3.90
C THR A 20 7.19 2.34 -4.27
N GLY A 21 7.48 2.85 -5.48
CA GLY A 21 6.91 4.12 -5.95
C GLY A 21 5.39 4.11 -6.09
N ILE A 22 4.78 2.99 -6.51
CA ILE A 22 3.31 2.88 -6.60
C ILE A 22 2.64 2.96 -5.22
N ARG A 23 3.32 2.57 -4.14
CA ARG A 23 2.81 2.72 -2.77
C ARG A 23 2.57 4.19 -2.41
N PHE A 24 3.44 5.09 -2.89
CA PHE A 24 3.20 6.52 -2.72
C PHE A 24 1.98 6.99 -3.49
N VAL A 25 1.81 6.53 -4.72
CA VAL A 25 0.61 6.84 -5.53
C VAL A 25 -0.66 6.37 -4.81
N ALA A 26 -0.65 5.15 -4.26
CA ALA A 26 -1.77 4.61 -3.49
C ALA A 26 -2.08 5.47 -2.25
N ALA A 27 -1.06 5.82 -1.44
CA ALA A 27 -1.24 6.64 -0.25
C ALA A 27 -1.70 8.07 -0.58
N ALA A 28 -1.15 8.68 -1.64
CA ALA A 28 -1.57 9.99 -2.11
C ALA A 28 -3.03 9.97 -2.62
N TRP A 29 -3.44 8.91 -3.28
CA TRP A 29 -4.83 8.76 -3.74
C TRP A 29 -5.80 8.65 -2.56
N VAL A 30 -5.47 7.87 -1.53
CA VAL A 30 -6.26 7.82 -0.28
C VAL A 30 -6.28 9.18 0.42
N LEU A 31 -5.15 9.88 0.51
CA LEU A 31 -5.09 11.23 1.10
C LEU A 31 -6.03 12.18 0.35
N LEU A 32 -5.95 12.23 -0.98
CA LEU A 32 -6.78 13.11 -1.81
C LEU A 32 -8.26 12.73 -1.75
N TYR A 33 -8.60 11.46 -1.59
CA TYR A 33 -9.97 11.01 -1.31
C TYR A 33 -10.53 11.69 -0.06
N HIS A 34 -9.78 11.74 1.02
CA HIS A 34 -10.22 12.39 2.26
C HIS A 34 -10.18 13.92 2.20
N LEU A 35 -9.46 14.52 1.25
CA LEU A 35 -9.37 15.96 1.05
C LEU A 35 -10.42 16.52 0.05
N GLN A 36 -11.42 15.74 -0.38
CA GLN A 36 -12.41 16.20 -1.34
C GLN A 36 -13.20 17.44 -0.83
N GLY A 37 -13.53 17.49 0.48
CA GLY A 37 -14.20 18.66 1.06
C GLY A 37 -13.40 19.95 0.88
N PRO A 38 -12.16 20.04 1.39
CA PRO A 38 -11.27 21.19 1.15
C PRO A 38 -11.05 21.53 -0.33
N LEU A 39 -10.89 20.50 -1.19
CA LEU A 39 -10.72 20.72 -2.64
C LEU A 39 -11.98 21.32 -3.30
N ALA A 40 -13.17 20.92 -2.85
CA ALA A 40 -14.44 21.50 -3.31
C ALA A 40 -14.56 22.97 -2.91
N GLN A 41 -14.20 23.32 -1.69
CA GLN A 41 -14.18 24.72 -1.21
C GLN A 41 -13.20 25.60 -2.00
N LEU A 42 -12.12 25.02 -2.51
CA LEU A 42 -11.17 25.71 -3.39
C LEU A 42 -11.57 25.69 -4.87
N HIS A 43 -12.75 25.17 -5.22
CA HIS A 43 -13.24 25.00 -6.60
C HIS A 43 -12.26 24.23 -7.52
N LEU A 44 -11.47 23.30 -6.94
CA LEU A 44 -10.51 22.48 -7.69
C LEU A 44 -11.09 21.15 -8.18
N LEU A 45 -12.32 20.81 -7.78
CA LEU A 45 -13.00 19.58 -8.19
C LEU A 45 -13.78 19.80 -9.51
N VAL A 46 -13.10 19.63 -10.64
CA VAL A 46 -13.80 19.41 -11.92
C VAL A 46 -14.36 17.98 -11.96
N PRO A 47 -15.45 17.69 -12.72
CA PRO A 47 -16.17 16.41 -12.67
C PRO A 47 -15.26 15.19 -12.75
N VAL A 48 -14.36 15.12 -13.73
CA VAL A 48 -13.41 14.00 -13.90
C VAL A 48 -12.52 13.81 -12.69
N VAL A 49 -12.00 14.90 -12.11
CA VAL A 49 -11.15 14.84 -10.89
C VAL A 49 -11.98 14.33 -9.73
N SER A 50 -13.20 14.82 -9.54
CA SER A 50 -14.11 14.36 -8.49
C SER A 50 -14.37 12.87 -8.60
N ASP A 51 -14.69 12.36 -9.80
CA ASP A 51 -14.99 10.93 -10.01
C ASP A 51 -13.79 10.03 -9.69
N VAL A 52 -12.58 10.45 -10.10
CA VAL A 52 -11.34 9.72 -9.79
C VAL A 52 -11.02 9.77 -8.29
N LEU A 53 -11.23 10.89 -7.63
CA LEU A 53 -10.97 11.02 -6.19
C LEU A 53 -12.00 10.25 -5.36
N ARG A 54 -13.26 10.15 -5.77
CA ARG A 54 -14.28 9.35 -5.07
C ARG A 54 -13.89 7.88 -4.92
N VAL A 55 -13.23 7.30 -5.90
CA VAL A 55 -12.74 5.91 -5.82
C VAL A 55 -11.34 5.80 -5.20
N GLY A 56 -10.78 6.88 -4.64
CA GLY A 56 -9.42 6.92 -4.07
C GLY A 56 -9.18 5.96 -2.91
N ARG A 57 -10.25 5.49 -2.26
CA ARG A 57 -10.20 4.38 -1.29
C ARG A 57 -9.59 3.09 -1.88
N LEU A 58 -9.64 2.89 -3.20
CA LEU A 58 -8.96 1.80 -3.91
C LEU A 58 -7.44 1.79 -3.72
N GLY A 59 -6.86 2.87 -3.22
CA GLY A 59 -5.47 2.87 -2.78
C GLY A 59 -5.22 1.85 -1.66
N VAL A 60 -6.20 1.57 -0.79
CA VAL A 60 -6.09 0.53 0.25
C VAL A 60 -6.12 -0.86 -0.38
N ASP A 61 -7.03 -1.09 -1.34
CA ASP A 61 -7.12 -2.36 -2.08
C ASP A 61 -5.81 -2.64 -2.84
N LEU A 62 -5.21 -1.60 -3.40
CA LEU A 62 -3.89 -1.69 -4.02
C LEU A 62 -2.78 -2.07 -3.01
N PHE A 63 -2.82 -1.55 -1.76
CA PHE A 63 -1.90 -1.97 -0.71
C PHE A 63 -2.09 -3.44 -0.33
N PHE A 64 -3.32 -3.92 -0.21
CA PHE A 64 -3.60 -5.32 0.09
C PHE A 64 -3.04 -6.26 -0.98
N ALA A 65 -3.29 -5.95 -2.25
CA ALA A 65 -2.77 -6.72 -3.36
C ALA A 65 -1.23 -6.67 -3.44
N LEU A 66 -0.62 -5.49 -3.23
CA LEU A 66 0.83 -5.33 -3.16
C LEU A 66 1.44 -6.16 -2.02
N SER A 67 0.80 -6.20 -0.85
CA SER A 67 1.26 -7.02 0.28
C SER A 67 1.28 -8.50 -0.12
N GLY A 68 0.22 -9.03 -0.73
CA GLY A 68 0.17 -10.40 -1.24
C GLY A 68 1.26 -10.70 -2.25
N PHE A 69 1.47 -9.81 -3.23
CA PHE A 69 2.50 -9.94 -4.26
C PHE A 69 3.91 -9.95 -3.67
N ILE A 70 4.26 -8.95 -2.86
CA ILE A 70 5.62 -8.76 -2.30
C ILE A 70 5.95 -9.85 -1.27
N LEU A 71 5.00 -10.24 -0.42
CA LEU A 71 5.25 -11.30 0.55
C LEU A 71 5.44 -12.65 -0.15
N THR A 72 4.70 -12.92 -1.21
CA THR A 72 4.91 -14.13 -2.00
C THR A 72 6.27 -14.10 -2.70
N HIS A 73 6.68 -12.97 -3.28
CA HIS A 73 8.02 -12.79 -3.81
C HIS A 73 9.12 -13.09 -2.76
N THR A 74 8.95 -12.56 -1.55
CA THR A 74 9.98 -12.63 -0.51
C THR A 74 10.05 -14.01 0.16
N TYR A 75 8.90 -14.66 0.37
CA TYR A 75 8.82 -15.83 1.26
C TYR A 75 8.45 -17.14 0.56
N LEU A 76 8.00 -17.15 -0.70
CA LEU A 76 7.57 -18.37 -1.40
C LEU A 76 8.63 -19.48 -1.37
N ARG A 77 9.88 -19.14 -1.71
CA ARG A 77 10.98 -20.10 -1.76
C ARG A 77 11.54 -20.45 -0.39
N ARG A 78 11.30 -19.60 0.60
CA ARG A 78 11.83 -19.72 1.97
C ARG A 78 10.91 -20.55 2.87
N LEU A 79 9.60 -20.32 2.82
CA LEU A 79 8.60 -20.98 3.66
C LEU A 79 7.82 -22.07 2.91
N GLY A 80 7.63 -21.93 1.59
CA GLY A 80 6.80 -22.81 0.78
C GLY A 80 7.28 -24.27 0.73
N PRO A 81 8.58 -24.58 0.56
CA PRO A 81 9.05 -25.95 0.51
C PRO A 81 8.89 -26.70 1.83
N ARG A 82 9.04 -26.00 2.94
CA ARG A 82 8.97 -26.58 4.28
C ARG A 82 8.70 -25.51 5.33
N LEU A 83 7.46 -25.43 5.76
CA LEU A 83 7.10 -24.55 6.87
C LEU A 83 7.63 -25.14 8.18
N ARG A 84 8.53 -24.40 8.83
CA ARG A 84 8.98 -24.67 10.19
C ARG A 84 8.30 -23.68 11.13
N GLY A 85 7.85 -24.13 12.32
CA GLY A 85 7.16 -23.25 13.28
C GLY A 85 7.96 -21.97 13.60
N ARG A 86 9.31 -22.10 13.74
CA ARG A 86 10.19 -20.96 13.94
C ARG A 86 10.18 -19.97 12.75
N GLY A 87 10.10 -20.47 11.51
CA GLY A 87 10.01 -19.62 10.32
C GLY A 87 8.71 -18.81 10.27
N ALA A 88 7.59 -19.39 10.73
CA ALA A 88 6.33 -18.68 10.85
C ALA A 88 6.38 -17.59 11.95
N VAL A 89 6.96 -17.91 13.10
CA VAL A 89 7.14 -16.93 14.21
C VAL A 89 8.04 -15.78 13.78
N ASP A 90 9.18 -16.06 13.13
CA ASP A 90 10.06 -15.03 12.60
C ASP A 90 9.35 -14.14 11.57
N PHE A 91 8.53 -14.73 10.68
CA PHE A 91 7.72 -14.01 9.72
C PHE A 91 6.76 -13.06 10.44
N TRP A 92 5.95 -13.55 11.38
CA TRP A 92 4.99 -12.71 12.11
C TRP A 92 5.68 -11.59 12.88
N TRP A 93 6.81 -11.87 13.52
CA TRP A 93 7.59 -10.85 14.22
C TRP A 93 8.07 -9.75 13.29
N LEU A 94 8.61 -10.10 12.13
CA LEU A 94 9.08 -9.13 11.14
C LEU A 94 7.93 -8.30 10.55
N ARG A 95 6.72 -8.87 10.42
CA ARG A 95 5.52 -8.11 10.01
C ARG A 95 5.05 -7.19 11.13
N LEU A 96 5.04 -7.67 12.37
CA LEU A 96 4.74 -6.83 13.53
C LEU A 96 5.72 -5.65 13.62
N ALA A 97 7.01 -5.91 13.49
CA ALA A 97 8.04 -4.87 13.47
C ALA A 97 7.79 -3.79 12.40
N ARG A 98 7.11 -4.14 11.31
CA ARG A 98 6.78 -3.23 10.21
C ARG A 98 5.59 -2.33 10.53
N ILE A 99 4.54 -2.86 11.18
CA ILE A 99 3.26 -2.16 11.31
C ILE A 99 3.00 -1.63 12.72
N TYR A 100 3.47 -2.32 13.75
CA TYR A 100 3.05 -2.08 15.12
C TYR A 100 3.59 -0.79 15.75
N PRO A 101 4.87 -0.38 15.55
CA PRO A 101 5.41 0.81 16.22
C PRO A 101 4.64 2.09 15.91
N VAL A 102 4.41 2.39 14.64
CA VAL A 102 3.64 3.56 14.22
C VAL A 102 2.18 3.45 14.65
N HIS A 103 1.61 2.25 14.58
CA HIS A 103 0.23 2.01 15.02
C HIS A 103 0.02 2.40 16.49
N VAL A 104 0.86 1.91 17.40
CA VAL A 104 0.73 2.22 18.84
C VAL A 104 0.92 3.70 19.13
N VAL A 105 1.92 4.33 18.51
CA VAL A 105 2.13 5.78 18.67
C VAL A 105 0.91 6.55 18.16
N MET A 106 0.39 6.18 17.00
CA MET A 106 -0.78 6.85 16.42
C MET A 106 -2.08 6.58 17.19
N LEU A 107 -2.21 5.43 17.83
CA LEU A 107 -3.36 5.13 18.69
C LEU A 107 -3.45 6.14 19.85
N VAL A 108 -2.31 6.42 20.50
CA VAL A 108 -2.24 7.41 21.58
C VAL A 108 -2.43 8.84 21.04
N ILE A 109 -1.77 9.19 19.94
CA ILE A 109 -1.89 10.53 19.33
C ILE A 109 -3.32 10.78 18.85
N ALA A 110 -3.99 9.80 18.27
CA ALA A 110 -5.37 9.94 17.78
C ALA A 110 -6.34 10.17 18.96
N GLY A 111 -6.21 9.43 20.06
CA GLY A 111 -7.00 9.68 21.26
C GLY A 111 -6.80 11.09 21.84
N ALA A 112 -5.54 11.53 21.92
CA ALA A 112 -5.22 12.91 22.34
C ALA A 112 -5.78 13.96 21.37
N ALA A 113 -5.75 13.71 20.08
CA ALA A 113 -6.29 14.60 19.06
C ALA A 113 -7.81 14.76 19.14
N VAL A 114 -8.56 13.69 19.43
CA VAL A 114 -10.02 13.77 19.65
C VAL A 114 -10.33 14.70 20.83
N VAL A 115 -9.61 14.54 21.94
CA VAL A 115 -9.77 15.43 23.10
C VAL A 115 -9.40 16.88 22.77
N ALA A 116 -8.30 17.08 22.04
CA ALA A 116 -7.86 18.41 21.63
C ALA A 116 -8.86 19.08 20.68
N GLN A 117 -9.40 18.35 19.72
CA GLN A 117 -10.43 18.84 18.80
C GLN A 117 -11.68 19.31 19.55
N ALA A 118 -12.21 18.48 20.46
CA ALA A 118 -13.38 18.83 21.27
C ALA A 118 -13.15 20.12 22.10
N LYS A 119 -11.96 20.29 22.68
CA LYS A 119 -11.61 21.52 23.44
C LYS A 119 -11.51 22.76 22.54
N VAL A 120 -10.94 22.62 21.33
CA VAL A 120 -10.75 23.74 20.40
C VAL A 120 -12.06 24.18 19.78
N THR A 121 -12.94 23.24 19.43
CA THR A 121 -14.23 23.54 18.79
C THR A 121 -15.34 23.87 19.77
N GLY A 122 -15.16 23.54 21.05
CA GLY A 122 -16.22 23.63 22.07
C GLY A 122 -17.30 22.54 21.95
N ASP A 123 -17.08 21.55 21.09
CA ASP A 123 -18.01 20.44 20.89
C ASP A 123 -17.92 19.44 22.07
N ALA A 124 -18.99 18.69 22.32
CA ALA A 124 -18.98 17.63 23.31
C ALA A 124 -17.98 16.53 22.92
N LEU A 125 -17.24 16.02 23.91
CA LEU A 125 -16.35 14.90 23.69
C LEU A 125 -17.16 13.65 23.36
N ASP A 126 -16.95 13.10 22.19
CA ASP A 126 -17.50 11.80 21.82
C ASP A 126 -16.75 10.68 22.57
N ARG A 127 -17.39 10.19 23.64
CA ARG A 127 -16.82 9.14 24.50
C ARG A 127 -16.88 7.77 23.86
N ASP A 128 -17.82 7.54 22.94
CA ASP A 128 -17.95 6.26 22.25
C ASP A 128 -16.76 6.06 21.31
N TRP A 129 -16.23 7.16 20.74
CA TRP A 129 -15.01 7.13 19.94
C TRP A 129 -13.75 6.73 20.73
N LEU A 130 -13.74 6.94 22.05
CA LEU A 130 -12.62 6.64 22.97
C LEU A 130 -12.94 5.45 23.90
N ASN A 131 -13.75 4.51 23.46
CA ASN A 131 -14.11 3.34 24.25
C ASN A 131 -12.86 2.52 24.64
N PRO A 132 -12.66 2.17 25.93
CA PRO A 132 -11.49 1.39 26.37
C PRO A 132 -11.41 -0.03 25.78
N LEU A 133 -12.56 -0.67 25.50
CA LEU A 133 -12.56 -1.98 24.85
C LEU A 133 -12.02 -1.89 23.41
N ASP A 134 -12.36 -0.82 22.70
CA ASP A 134 -11.85 -0.57 21.37
C ASP A 134 -10.36 -0.25 21.39
N PHE A 135 -9.88 0.44 22.44
CA PHE A 135 -8.45 0.59 22.65
C PHE A 135 -7.73 -0.75 22.76
N ALA A 136 -8.26 -1.66 23.57
CA ALA A 136 -7.69 -2.99 23.75
C ALA A 136 -7.71 -3.81 22.44
N LYS A 137 -8.84 -3.76 21.69
CA LYS A 137 -8.93 -4.41 20.36
C LYS A 137 -7.91 -3.83 19.37
N ASN A 138 -7.74 -2.49 19.36
CA ASN A 138 -6.74 -1.83 18.53
C ASN A 138 -5.31 -2.25 18.91
N LEU A 139 -4.96 -2.33 20.20
CA LEU A 139 -3.66 -2.82 20.65
C LEU A 139 -3.37 -4.24 20.16
N LEU A 140 -4.39 -5.08 20.05
CA LEU A 140 -4.27 -6.45 19.58
C LEU A 140 -4.39 -6.57 18.03
N LEU A 141 -4.67 -5.47 17.33
CA LEU A 141 -4.93 -5.44 15.88
C LEU A 141 -6.13 -6.31 15.46
N VAL A 142 -7.17 -6.41 16.32
CA VAL A 142 -8.38 -7.22 16.08
C VAL A 142 -9.66 -6.38 16.04
N GLN A 143 -9.54 -5.06 16.00
CA GLN A 143 -10.68 -4.14 16.03
C GLN A 143 -11.66 -4.28 14.86
N GLU A 144 -11.22 -4.84 13.74
CA GLU A 144 -12.06 -5.09 12.55
C GLU A 144 -12.53 -6.55 12.45
N TRP A 145 -12.26 -7.40 13.47
CA TRP A 145 -12.65 -8.79 13.47
C TRP A 145 -14.00 -8.98 14.17
N GLY A 146 -14.92 -9.68 13.52
CA GLY A 146 -16.23 -10.01 14.08
C GLY A 146 -17.38 -9.14 13.55
N PRO A 147 -18.58 -9.33 14.10
CA PRO A 147 -19.81 -8.76 13.57
C PRO A 147 -19.98 -7.26 13.80
N GLU A 148 -19.23 -6.68 14.70
CA GLU A 148 -19.31 -5.24 15.04
C GLU A 148 -17.91 -4.63 14.98
N PRO A 149 -17.45 -4.23 13.78
CA PRO A 149 -16.13 -3.62 13.63
C PRO A 149 -16.08 -2.29 14.40
N GLN A 150 -15.00 -2.10 15.16
CA GLN A 150 -14.82 -0.94 16.01
C GLN A 150 -13.84 0.04 15.35
N ARG A 151 -14.31 1.21 14.97
CA ARG A 151 -13.55 2.20 14.20
C ARG A 151 -13.16 3.44 15.01
N GLY A 152 -13.31 3.39 16.32
CA GLY A 152 -12.82 4.42 17.23
C GLY A 152 -11.29 4.55 17.23
N TRP A 153 -10.79 5.50 17.99
CA TRP A 153 -9.38 5.84 18.11
C TRP A 153 -8.76 6.31 16.79
N ASN A 154 -7.99 5.49 16.10
CA ASN A 154 -7.46 5.82 14.78
C ASN A 154 -8.23 5.07 13.68
N PHE A 155 -9.19 5.74 13.06
CA PHE A 155 -10.09 5.15 12.07
C PHE A 155 -9.36 4.36 10.97
N VAL A 156 -8.27 4.88 10.41
CA VAL A 156 -7.56 4.22 9.29
C VAL A 156 -6.93 2.88 9.67
N ALA A 157 -6.77 2.60 10.97
CA ALA A 157 -6.19 1.36 11.45
C ALA A 157 -7.06 0.11 11.21
N TRP A 158 -8.30 0.27 10.71
CA TRP A 158 -9.14 -0.84 10.28
C TRP A 158 -8.43 -1.73 9.26
N SER A 159 -7.78 -1.12 8.28
CA SER A 159 -7.05 -1.85 7.23
C SER A 159 -5.83 -2.60 7.79
N LEU A 160 -5.21 -2.05 8.83
CA LEU A 160 -4.08 -2.67 9.51
C LEU A 160 -4.49 -3.94 10.27
N SER A 161 -5.67 -3.91 10.91
CA SER A 161 -6.28 -5.10 11.52
C SER A 161 -6.50 -6.21 10.49
N MET A 162 -6.99 -5.85 9.30
CA MET A 162 -7.18 -6.79 8.20
C MET A 162 -5.84 -7.27 7.61
N GLU A 163 -4.85 -6.40 7.48
CA GLU A 163 -3.52 -6.79 7.04
C GLU A 163 -2.87 -7.77 8.03
N TRP A 164 -3.06 -7.55 9.33
CA TRP A 164 -2.61 -8.49 10.37
C TRP A 164 -3.28 -9.86 10.24
N LEU A 165 -4.57 -9.92 9.95
CA LEU A 165 -5.28 -11.18 9.66
C LEU A 165 -4.63 -11.93 8.47
N ALA A 166 -4.37 -11.22 7.38
CA ALA A 166 -3.70 -11.80 6.21
C ALA A 166 -2.28 -12.32 6.56
N TYR A 167 -1.53 -11.60 7.39
CA TYR A 167 -0.21 -12.05 7.86
C TYR A 167 -0.29 -13.30 8.73
N LEU A 168 -1.29 -13.43 9.58
CA LEU A 168 -1.48 -14.64 10.38
C LEU A 168 -1.76 -15.87 9.51
N ILE A 169 -2.52 -15.70 8.44
CA ILE A 169 -2.90 -16.78 7.51
C ILE A 169 -1.75 -17.09 6.52
N PHE A 170 -0.90 -16.12 6.19
CA PHE A 170 0.09 -16.23 5.11
C PHE A 170 1.03 -17.45 5.22
N PRO A 171 1.55 -17.87 6.41
CA PRO A 171 2.38 -19.08 6.51
C PRO A 171 1.68 -20.37 6.03
N LEU A 172 0.35 -20.44 6.13
CA LEU A 172 -0.44 -21.55 5.56
C LEU A 172 -0.69 -21.33 4.07
N LEU A 173 -1.04 -20.11 3.68
CA LEU A 173 -1.27 -19.75 2.27
C LEU A 173 -0.03 -20.02 1.43
N VAL A 174 1.18 -19.71 1.92
CA VAL A 174 2.40 -19.90 1.15
C VAL A 174 2.71 -21.36 0.83
N LEU A 175 2.25 -22.32 1.63
CA LEU A 175 2.33 -23.75 1.31
C LEU A 175 1.47 -24.09 0.08
N LEU A 176 0.24 -23.59 0.04
CA LEU A 176 -0.62 -23.74 -1.13
C LEU A 176 -0.01 -23.06 -2.37
N LEU A 177 0.46 -21.81 -2.22
CA LEU A 177 1.12 -21.09 -3.30
C LEU A 177 2.35 -21.82 -3.84
N TRP A 178 3.11 -22.50 -2.97
CA TRP A 178 4.23 -23.34 -3.40
C TRP A 178 3.79 -24.53 -4.24
N VAL A 179 2.72 -25.22 -3.85
CA VAL A 179 2.15 -26.32 -4.65
C VAL A 179 1.65 -25.80 -6.00
N LEU A 180 0.93 -24.66 -6.01
CA LEU A 180 0.48 -24.01 -7.25
C LEU A 180 1.66 -23.62 -8.14
N HIS A 181 2.71 -23.02 -7.56
CA HIS A 181 3.93 -22.64 -8.28
C HIS A 181 4.61 -23.85 -8.95
N ARG A 182 4.62 -25.00 -8.28
CA ARG A 182 5.34 -26.21 -8.76
C ARG A 182 4.53 -27.08 -9.72
N ARG A 183 3.21 -27.13 -9.57
CA ARG A 183 2.36 -28.12 -10.24
C ARG A 183 1.33 -27.55 -11.22
N VAL A 184 1.03 -26.25 -11.14
CA VAL A 184 -0.04 -25.65 -11.93
C VAL A 184 0.56 -24.88 -13.12
N SER A 185 -0.03 -25.05 -14.31
CA SER A 185 0.35 -24.34 -15.53
C SER A 185 -0.05 -22.85 -15.47
N THR A 186 0.61 -22.01 -16.27
CA THR A 186 0.30 -20.57 -16.31
C THR A 186 -1.16 -20.26 -16.66
N PRO A 187 -1.80 -20.91 -17.65
CA PRO A 187 -3.22 -20.67 -17.91
C PRO A 187 -4.13 -21.01 -16.72
N LEU A 188 -3.85 -22.11 -16.03
CA LEU A 188 -4.61 -22.49 -14.84
C LEU A 188 -4.36 -21.55 -13.66
N LEU A 189 -3.16 -20.96 -13.53
CA LEU A 189 -2.93 -19.87 -12.57
C LEU A 189 -3.77 -18.63 -12.92
N GLY A 190 -3.95 -18.34 -14.21
CA GLY A 190 -4.88 -17.28 -14.66
C GLY A 190 -6.33 -17.56 -14.23
N VAL A 191 -6.80 -18.80 -14.38
CA VAL A 191 -8.12 -19.23 -13.90
C VAL A 191 -8.22 -19.10 -12.38
N ALA A 192 -7.20 -19.55 -11.64
CA ALA A 192 -7.15 -19.42 -10.19
C ALA A 192 -7.15 -17.94 -9.74
N TRP A 193 -6.51 -17.06 -10.49
CA TRP A 193 -6.50 -15.61 -10.24
C TRP A 193 -7.91 -15.02 -10.40
N VAL A 194 -8.61 -15.36 -11.49
CA VAL A 194 -10.01 -14.94 -11.71
C VAL A 194 -10.90 -15.50 -10.61
N ALA A 195 -10.77 -16.78 -10.28
CA ALA A 195 -11.55 -17.42 -9.22
C ALA A 195 -11.32 -16.78 -7.83
N ALA A 196 -10.06 -16.36 -7.54
CA ALA A 196 -9.75 -15.65 -6.29
C ALA A 196 -10.43 -14.27 -6.22
N LEU A 197 -10.69 -13.61 -7.35
CA LEU A 197 -11.36 -12.30 -7.42
C LEU A 197 -12.88 -12.39 -7.45
N LEU A 198 -13.44 -13.57 -7.78
CA LEU A 198 -14.89 -13.73 -7.92
C LEU A 198 -15.68 -13.33 -6.66
N PRO A 199 -15.27 -13.68 -5.42
CA PRO A 199 -15.97 -13.24 -4.22
C PRO A 199 -16.03 -11.72 -4.09
N LEU A 200 -14.95 -11.00 -4.46
CA LEU A 200 -14.91 -9.55 -4.43
C LEU A 200 -15.84 -8.92 -5.46
N VAL A 201 -15.86 -9.48 -6.67
CA VAL A 201 -16.75 -9.01 -7.75
C VAL A 201 -18.21 -9.22 -7.37
N VAL A 202 -18.56 -10.42 -6.87
CA VAL A 202 -19.93 -10.73 -6.40
C VAL A 202 -20.31 -9.78 -5.26
N TYR A 203 -19.43 -9.59 -4.29
CA TYR A 203 -19.65 -8.65 -3.19
C TYR A 203 -19.90 -7.23 -3.70
N GLY A 204 -19.07 -6.72 -4.60
CA GLY A 204 -19.23 -5.38 -5.19
C GLY A 204 -20.52 -5.19 -5.99
N LEU A 205 -21.09 -6.26 -6.54
CA LEU A 205 -22.35 -6.21 -7.30
C LEU A 205 -23.59 -6.41 -6.43
N SER A 206 -23.49 -7.11 -5.30
CA SER A 206 -24.61 -7.52 -4.47
C SER A 206 -24.84 -6.65 -3.23
N THR A 207 -23.81 -5.95 -2.74
CA THR A 207 -23.91 -5.20 -1.50
C THR A 207 -24.49 -3.83 -1.75
N THR A 208 -25.61 -3.55 -1.08
CA THR A 208 -26.35 -2.27 -1.13
C THR A 208 -26.21 -1.45 0.16
N ASP A 209 -25.37 -1.90 1.10
CA ASP A 209 -25.21 -1.26 2.39
C ASP A 209 -24.29 -0.04 2.32
N PRO A 210 -24.81 1.18 2.50
CA PRO A 210 -24.03 2.40 2.40
C PRO A 210 -23.07 2.64 3.58
N TYR A 211 -23.25 1.94 4.73
CA TYR A 211 -22.58 2.28 5.97
C TYR A 211 -21.53 1.27 6.47
N TYR A 212 -21.06 0.33 5.63
CA TYR A 212 -20.14 -0.73 6.08
C TYR A 212 -20.70 -1.59 7.24
N THR A 213 -22.03 -1.70 7.36
CA THR A 213 -22.68 -2.58 8.32
C THR A 213 -22.54 -4.05 7.92
N ASP A 214 -22.07 -4.33 6.70
CA ASP A 214 -21.65 -5.67 6.34
C ASP A 214 -20.33 -6.00 7.03
N HIS A 215 -20.45 -6.72 8.12
CA HIS A 215 -19.39 -7.13 9.04
C HIS A 215 -18.24 -7.91 8.38
N TRP A 216 -18.45 -8.43 7.18
CA TRP A 216 -17.49 -9.24 6.46
C TRP A 216 -16.83 -8.56 5.26
N GLY A 217 -17.29 -7.38 4.88
CA GLY A 217 -16.81 -6.66 3.70
C GLY A 217 -15.31 -6.43 3.71
N SER A 218 -14.75 -5.98 4.83
CA SER A 218 -13.30 -5.78 4.99
C SER A 218 -12.54 -7.11 4.89
N THR A 219 -13.10 -8.21 5.40
CA THR A 219 -12.51 -9.56 5.34
C THR A 219 -12.50 -10.10 3.92
N TYR A 220 -13.61 -9.97 3.17
CA TYR A 220 -13.65 -10.36 1.75
C TYR A 220 -12.62 -9.59 0.94
N ARG A 221 -12.51 -8.30 1.13
CA ARG A 221 -11.55 -7.44 0.44
C ARG A 221 -10.12 -7.92 0.67
N ILE A 222 -9.65 -7.98 1.92
CA ILE A 222 -8.27 -8.36 2.21
C ILE A 222 -7.94 -9.78 1.73
N LEU A 223 -8.78 -10.76 1.98
CA LEU A 223 -8.49 -12.15 1.63
C LEU A 223 -8.44 -12.37 0.11
N THR A 224 -9.36 -11.74 -0.64
CA THR A 224 -9.39 -11.86 -2.09
C THR A 224 -8.24 -11.09 -2.75
N GLU A 225 -8.01 -9.84 -2.38
CA GLU A 225 -7.00 -8.98 -2.97
C GLU A 225 -5.59 -9.45 -2.66
N PHE A 226 -5.35 -9.82 -1.40
CA PHE A 226 -4.06 -10.38 -0.99
C PHE A 226 -3.76 -11.70 -1.71
N THR A 227 -4.75 -12.60 -1.81
CA THR A 227 -4.57 -13.89 -2.50
C THR A 227 -4.39 -13.68 -4.00
N ALA A 228 -5.17 -12.80 -4.63
CA ALA A 228 -5.02 -12.49 -6.05
C ALA A 228 -3.66 -11.81 -6.33
N GLY A 229 -3.19 -10.92 -5.46
CA GLY A 229 -1.85 -10.35 -5.52
C GLY A 229 -0.75 -11.41 -5.43
N ALA A 230 -0.92 -12.38 -4.52
CA ALA A 230 -0.01 -13.52 -4.37
C ALA A 230 0.03 -14.41 -5.63
N ILE A 231 -1.12 -14.73 -6.22
CA ILE A 231 -1.21 -15.50 -7.47
C ILE A 231 -0.62 -14.70 -8.64
N SER A 232 -0.84 -13.37 -8.69
CA SER A 232 -0.20 -12.50 -9.68
C SER A 232 1.31 -12.63 -9.67
N TYR A 233 1.95 -12.73 -8.50
CA TYR A 233 3.38 -13.01 -8.43
C TYR A 233 3.73 -14.36 -9.07
N LEU A 234 2.95 -15.43 -8.82
CA LEU A 234 3.19 -16.74 -9.43
C LEU A 234 3.11 -16.69 -10.96
N ILE A 235 2.20 -15.89 -11.51
CA ILE A 235 2.08 -15.68 -12.96
C ILE A 235 3.27 -14.89 -13.47
N VAL A 236 3.61 -13.77 -12.84
CA VAL A 236 4.69 -12.87 -13.26
C VAL A 236 6.04 -13.57 -13.31
N CYS A 237 6.38 -14.38 -12.31
CA CYS A 237 7.66 -15.06 -12.25
C CYS A 237 7.87 -16.07 -13.40
N ARG A 238 6.78 -16.59 -14.03
CA ARG A 238 6.87 -17.47 -15.22
C ARG A 238 7.41 -16.77 -16.47
N PHE A 239 7.33 -15.46 -16.52
CA PHE A 239 7.81 -14.65 -17.64
C PHE A 239 9.24 -14.14 -17.45
N LEU A 240 9.85 -14.46 -16.32
CA LEU A 240 11.19 -14.02 -15.94
C LEU A 240 12.20 -15.18 -16.04
N PRO A 241 13.42 -14.95 -16.56
CA PRO A 241 14.46 -15.94 -16.55
C PRO A 241 14.79 -16.42 -15.14
N GLY A 242 14.78 -17.75 -14.93
CA GLY A 242 15.07 -18.34 -13.61
C GLY A 242 14.09 -17.94 -12.50
N ASP A 243 12.86 -17.50 -12.86
CA ASP A 243 11.84 -17.02 -11.92
C ASP A 243 12.33 -15.85 -11.03
N ARG A 244 13.21 -14.97 -11.57
CA ARG A 244 13.83 -13.89 -10.77
C ARG A 244 13.35 -12.54 -11.25
N LEU A 245 12.77 -11.76 -10.36
CA LEU A 245 12.38 -10.36 -10.63
C LEU A 245 13.58 -9.44 -10.89
N SER A 246 14.81 -9.87 -10.58
CA SER A 246 16.04 -9.16 -10.96
C SER A 246 16.34 -9.17 -12.44
N GLU A 247 15.92 -10.23 -13.12
CA GLU A 247 16.21 -10.41 -14.52
C GLU A 247 15.17 -9.66 -15.39
N PRO A 248 15.58 -9.07 -16.53
CA PRO A 248 14.64 -8.46 -17.45
C PRO A 248 13.76 -9.53 -18.09
N ALA A 249 12.49 -9.22 -18.25
CA ALA A 249 11.58 -10.07 -19.03
C ALA A 249 12.02 -10.13 -20.50
N ARG A 250 11.59 -11.18 -21.21
CA ARG A 250 11.83 -11.28 -22.64
C ARG A 250 11.30 -10.01 -23.35
N PRO A 251 11.96 -9.50 -24.42
CA PRO A 251 11.62 -8.20 -25.02
C PRO A 251 10.16 -8.03 -25.47
N ARG A 252 9.50 -9.11 -25.88
CA ARG A 252 8.06 -9.08 -26.24
C ARG A 252 7.19 -8.92 -24.99
N VAL A 253 7.51 -9.61 -23.92
CA VAL A 253 6.79 -9.55 -22.63
C VAL A 253 6.98 -8.16 -22.00
N GLU A 254 8.21 -7.64 -22.00
CA GLU A 254 8.51 -6.31 -21.47
C GLU A 254 7.76 -5.21 -22.23
N ARG A 255 7.69 -5.30 -23.58
CA ARG A 255 6.92 -4.34 -24.39
C ARG A 255 5.45 -4.37 -24.03
N LEU A 256 4.84 -5.57 -23.99
CA LEU A 256 3.43 -5.73 -23.57
C LEU A 256 3.22 -5.18 -22.16
N ALA A 257 4.07 -5.54 -21.20
CA ALA A 257 4.00 -5.06 -19.84
C ALA A 257 4.13 -3.53 -19.74
N THR A 258 5.00 -2.93 -20.57
CA THR A 258 5.15 -1.47 -20.64
C THR A 258 3.86 -0.81 -21.15
N THR A 259 3.23 -1.35 -22.19
CA THR A 259 1.93 -0.87 -22.68
C THR A 259 0.85 -1.04 -21.62
N LEU A 260 0.73 -2.22 -21.02
CA LEU A 260 -0.26 -2.48 -19.97
C LEU A 260 -0.04 -1.61 -18.72
N SER A 261 1.22 -1.26 -18.41
CA SER A 261 1.50 -0.37 -17.28
C SER A 261 0.89 1.03 -17.42
N VAL A 262 0.56 1.45 -18.66
CA VAL A 262 -0.14 2.71 -18.97
C VAL A 262 -1.63 2.48 -19.19
N VAL A 263 -2.00 1.43 -19.94
CA VAL A 263 -3.41 1.16 -20.29
C VAL A 263 -4.25 0.84 -19.05
N LEU A 264 -3.72 0.03 -18.13
CA LEU A 264 -4.49 -0.39 -16.95
C LEU A 264 -4.91 0.78 -16.04
N PRO A 265 -4.02 1.71 -15.62
CA PRO A 265 -4.46 2.87 -14.85
C PRO A 265 -5.38 3.80 -15.65
N VAL A 266 -5.23 3.90 -16.98
CA VAL A 266 -6.19 4.64 -17.83
C VAL A 266 -7.57 3.99 -17.77
N LEU A 267 -7.67 2.65 -17.81
CA LEU A 267 -8.94 1.93 -17.65
C LEU A 267 -9.54 2.14 -16.26
N VAL A 268 -8.72 2.20 -15.21
CA VAL A 268 -9.20 2.53 -13.85
C VAL A 268 -9.78 3.94 -13.81
N VAL A 269 -9.11 4.94 -14.40
CA VAL A 269 -9.61 6.32 -14.50
C VAL A 269 -10.89 6.38 -15.31
N ALA A 270 -10.92 5.73 -16.49
CA ALA A 270 -12.11 5.69 -17.34
C ALA A 270 -13.29 5.01 -16.64
N GLY A 271 -13.03 3.91 -15.93
CA GLY A 271 -14.04 3.23 -15.12
C GLY A 271 -14.56 4.09 -13.96
N ALA A 272 -13.67 4.82 -13.28
CA ALA A 272 -14.07 5.77 -12.23
C ALA A 272 -14.99 6.88 -12.77
N VAL A 273 -14.64 7.47 -13.91
CA VAL A 273 -15.45 8.48 -14.59
C VAL A 273 -16.78 7.89 -15.06
N PHE A 274 -16.77 6.70 -15.65
CA PHE A 274 -17.99 6.01 -16.06
C PHE A 274 -18.92 5.76 -14.87
N LEU A 275 -18.40 5.24 -13.76
CA LEU A 275 -19.17 5.02 -12.53
C LEU A 275 -19.68 6.33 -11.91
N GLY A 276 -18.91 7.41 -12.00
CA GLY A 276 -19.32 8.71 -11.49
C GLY A 276 -20.45 9.38 -12.31
N GLN A 277 -20.46 9.17 -13.63
CA GLN A 277 -21.40 9.83 -14.53
C GLN A 277 -22.62 8.98 -14.85
N TRP A 278 -22.47 7.66 -14.94
CA TRP A 278 -23.51 6.73 -15.40
C TRP A 278 -23.85 5.63 -14.39
N GLY A 279 -23.16 5.61 -13.24
CA GLY A 279 -23.55 4.77 -12.12
C GLY A 279 -24.94 5.15 -11.60
N PRO A 280 -25.57 4.30 -10.77
CA PRO A 280 -26.84 4.62 -10.13
C PRO A 280 -26.73 5.97 -9.40
N ALA A 281 -27.82 6.76 -9.50
CA ALA A 281 -27.87 8.10 -8.92
C ALA A 281 -27.40 8.08 -7.46
N GLN A 282 -26.32 8.81 -7.21
CA GLN A 282 -25.77 8.98 -5.86
C GLN A 282 -26.79 9.75 -5.02
N PRO A 283 -27.10 9.35 -3.79
CA PRO A 283 -27.68 10.29 -2.86
C PRO A 283 -26.76 11.52 -2.75
N PRO A 284 -27.34 12.73 -2.59
CA PRO A 284 -26.52 13.92 -2.43
C PRO A 284 -25.48 13.66 -1.33
N THR A 285 -24.25 13.99 -1.62
CA THR A 285 -23.13 13.82 -0.69
C THR A 285 -23.45 14.55 0.61
N VAL A 286 -24.00 13.86 1.56
CA VAL A 286 -24.10 14.37 2.92
C VAL A 286 -22.66 14.33 3.42
N VAL A 287 -22.03 15.50 3.48
CA VAL A 287 -20.74 15.63 4.17
C VAL A 287 -21.04 15.31 5.62
N THR A 288 -20.76 14.08 6.02
CA THR A 288 -20.83 13.70 7.42
C THR A 288 -19.90 14.61 8.20
N THR A 289 -20.15 14.81 9.47
CA THR A 289 -19.31 15.64 10.36
C THR A 289 -17.85 15.18 10.37
N SER A 290 -17.54 13.95 9.92
CA SER A 290 -16.19 13.42 9.69
C SER A 290 -15.54 13.93 8.38
N GLY A 291 -16.28 14.59 7.49
CA GLY A 291 -15.75 15.04 6.20
C GLY A 291 -15.64 13.95 5.14
N ASP A 292 -16.14 12.75 5.42
CA ASP A 292 -16.12 11.64 4.48
C ASP A 292 -17.28 11.75 3.50
N ALA A 293 -16.97 11.63 2.20
CA ALA A 293 -18.01 11.45 1.21
C ALA A 293 -18.64 10.05 1.42
N GLU A 294 -19.98 9.99 1.50
CA GLU A 294 -20.67 8.71 1.61
C GLU A 294 -20.27 7.77 0.47
N PRO A 295 -20.03 6.48 0.79
CA PRO A 295 -19.71 5.50 -0.23
C PRO A 295 -20.86 5.32 -1.19
N LEU A 296 -20.52 5.12 -2.46
CA LEU A 296 -21.44 4.73 -3.51
C LEU A 296 -22.10 3.38 -3.18
N PRO A 297 -23.40 3.28 -3.02
CA PRO A 297 -24.07 1.98 -3.08
C PRO A 297 -24.40 1.61 -4.53
N PRO A 298 -24.22 0.37 -4.96
CA PRO A 298 -23.39 -0.68 -4.43
C PRO A 298 -21.90 -0.41 -4.66
N TYR A 299 -21.00 -1.23 -4.10
CA TYR A 299 -19.55 -1.03 -4.15
C TYR A 299 -18.94 -1.29 -5.54
N TYR A 300 -19.54 -0.76 -6.61
CA TYR A 300 -19.09 -0.97 -8.01
C TYR A 300 -17.64 -0.57 -8.25
N HIS A 301 -17.07 0.32 -7.45
CA HIS A 301 -15.64 0.65 -7.52
C HIS A 301 -14.73 -0.58 -7.32
N LEU A 302 -15.18 -1.62 -6.61
CA LEU A 302 -14.44 -2.87 -6.45
C LEU A 302 -14.23 -3.62 -7.76
N LEU A 303 -15.07 -3.35 -8.79
CA LEU A 303 -14.87 -3.89 -10.14
C LEU A 303 -13.60 -3.36 -10.81
N LEU A 304 -12.99 -2.29 -10.28
CA LEU A 304 -11.73 -1.75 -10.76
C LEU A 304 -10.50 -2.45 -10.15
N VAL A 305 -10.67 -3.19 -9.05
CA VAL A 305 -9.57 -3.88 -8.35
C VAL A 305 -8.82 -4.87 -9.24
N PRO A 306 -9.45 -5.70 -10.09
CA PRO A 306 -8.72 -6.59 -11.00
C PRO A 306 -7.71 -5.85 -11.89
N PHE A 307 -8.05 -4.65 -12.38
CA PHE A 307 -7.15 -3.83 -13.18
C PHE A 307 -5.96 -3.31 -12.37
N LEU A 308 -6.17 -2.94 -11.09
CA LEU A 308 -5.11 -2.52 -10.18
C LEU A 308 -4.14 -3.68 -9.88
N ILE A 309 -4.66 -4.89 -9.67
CA ILE A 309 -3.82 -6.07 -9.42
C ILE A 309 -3.03 -6.46 -10.67
N ALA A 310 -3.66 -6.44 -11.85
CA ALA A 310 -2.98 -6.64 -13.12
C ALA A 310 -1.88 -5.57 -13.36
N TRP A 311 -2.13 -4.34 -12.94
CA TRP A 311 -1.16 -3.25 -13.01
C TRP A 311 0.11 -3.51 -12.19
N ILE A 312 -0.01 -4.07 -10.99
CA ILE A 312 1.15 -4.52 -10.19
C ILE A 312 2.01 -5.50 -11.00
N GLY A 313 1.39 -6.48 -11.64
CA GLY A 313 2.08 -7.46 -12.48
C GLY A 313 2.76 -6.82 -13.70
N ALA A 314 2.09 -5.91 -14.38
CA ALA A 314 2.64 -5.18 -15.52
C ALA A 314 3.85 -4.32 -15.10
N LEU A 315 3.75 -3.60 -13.97
CA LEU A 315 4.87 -2.82 -13.43
C LEU A 315 6.05 -3.72 -13.03
N ALA A 316 5.80 -4.88 -12.45
CA ALA A 316 6.86 -5.81 -12.06
C ALA A 316 7.67 -6.34 -13.26
N LEU A 317 7.02 -6.50 -14.42
CA LEU A 317 7.64 -6.97 -15.67
C LEU A 317 8.23 -5.84 -16.54
N SER A 318 7.87 -4.57 -16.28
CA SER A 318 8.32 -3.42 -17.06
C SER A 318 9.48 -2.70 -16.37
N ARG A 319 10.44 -2.20 -17.17
CA ARG A 319 11.54 -1.34 -16.73
C ARG A 319 11.53 0.02 -17.41
N ARG A 320 10.55 0.28 -18.30
CA ARG A 320 10.46 1.47 -19.15
C ARG A 320 9.18 2.26 -18.86
N GLY A 321 9.07 3.43 -19.46
CA GLY A 321 7.86 4.26 -19.38
C GLY A 321 7.46 4.55 -17.92
N LEU A 322 6.21 4.25 -17.58
CA LEU A 322 5.65 4.52 -16.25
C LEU A 322 6.41 3.78 -15.13
N ALA A 323 6.89 2.54 -15.38
CA ALA A 323 7.68 1.81 -14.38
C ALA A 323 9.00 2.55 -14.05
N ARG A 324 9.67 3.14 -15.06
CA ARG A 324 10.86 3.98 -14.84
C ARG A 324 10.52 5.26 -14.08
N PHE A 325 9.40 5.92 -14.39
CA PHE A 325 8.93 7.10 -13.67
C PHE A 325 8.65 6.77 -12.19
N LEU A 326 7.93 5.68 -11.91
CA LEU A 326 7.66 5.22 -10.54
C LEU A 326 8.93 4.81 -9.78
N SER A 327 10.02 4.51 -10.50
CA SER A 327 11.32 4.18 -9.91
C SER A 327 12.18 5.40 -9.58
N THR A 328 11.69 6.62 -9.82
CA THR A 328 12.42 7.86 -9.48
C THR A 328 12.63 7.97 -7.96
N ARG A 329 13.73 8.63 -7.57
CA ARG A 329 14.12 8.77 -6.16
C ARG A 329 13.00 9.38 -5.29
N THR A 330 12.31 10.39 -5.80
CA THR A 330 11.20 11.07 -5.10
C THR A 330 10.03 10.12 -4.84
N LEU A 331 9.58 9.36 -5.86
CA LEU A 331 8.44 8.44 -5.69
C LEU A 331 8.79 7.24 -4.82
N VAL A 332 10.03 6.75 -4.90
CA VAL A 332 10.53 5.69 -4.01
C VAL A 332 10.60 6.18 -2.57
N LEU A 333 11.09 7.40 -2.31
CA LEU A 333 11.07 8.01 -0.97
C LEU A 333 9.63 8.15 -0.46
N GLY A 334 8.72 8.65 -1.31
CA GLY A 334 7.29 8.69 -1.02
C GLY A 334 6.73 7.31 -0.65
N GLY A 335 7.18 6.25 -1.34
CA GLY A 335 6.82 4.87 -1.03
C GLY A 335 7.31 4.39 0.35
N PHE A 336 8.46 4.84 0.81
CA PHE A 336 8.94 4.54 2.17
C PHE A 336 8.08 5.21 3.24
N ILE A 337 7.72 6.47 3.06
CA ILE A 337 6.87 7.20 4.02
C ILE A 337 5.37 6.90 3.89
N SER A 338 4.96 6.11 2.87
CA SER A 338 3.55 5.89 2.51
C SER A 338 2.71 5.30 3.65
N TYR A 339 3.29 4.41 4.46
CA TYR A 339 2.62 3.83 5.62
C TYR A 339 2.41 4.88 6.72
N SER A 340 3.44 5.62 7.08
CA SER A 340 3.34 6.72 8.04
C SER A 340 2.35 7.79 7.56
N LEU A 341 2.34 8.14 6.26
CA LEU A 341 1.37 9.06 5.66
C LEU A 341 -0.06 8.53 5.83
N TYR A 342 -0.29 7.27 5.52
CA TYR A 342 -1.59 6.63 5.68
C TYR A 342 -2.07 6.65 7.14
N MET A 343 -1.19 6.40 8.10
CA MET A 343 -1.56 6.35 9.52
C MET A 343 -1.83 7.71 10.16
N THR A 344 -1.22 8.78 9.63
CA THR A 344 -1.24 10.12 10.26
C THR A 344 -2.24 11.10 9.63
N HIS A 345 -2.60 10.90 8.34
CA HIS A 345 -3.29 11.93 7.56
C HIS A 345 -4.66 12.34 8.11
N LEU A 346 -5.50 11.40 8.58
CA LEU A 346 -6.82 11.75 9.11
C LEU A 346 -6.75 12.48 10.45
N VAL A 347 -5.83 12.08 11.32
CA VAL A 347 -5.61 12.76 12.60
C VAL A 347 -5.14 14.19 12.35
N TRP A 348 -4.17 14.37 11.46
CA TRP A 348 -3.69 15.70 11.06
C TRP A 348 -4.79 16.53 10.40
N PHE A 349 -5.58 15.95 9.49
CA PHE A 349 -6.70 16.63 8.84
C PHE A 349 -7.77 17.07 9.86
N GLY A 350 -8.11 16.20 10.83
CA GLY A 350 -9.05 16.54 11.89
C GLY A 350 -8.59 17.73 12.74
N LEU A 351 -7.31 17.75 13.14
CA LEU A 351 -6.72 18.89 13.88
C LEU A 351 -6.71 20.17 13.05
N TRP A 352 -6.34 20.09 11.78
CA TRP A 352 -6.37 21.23 10.87
C TRP A 352 -7.77 21.78 10.72
N ARG A 353 -8.78 20.92 10.50
CA ARG A 353 -10.18 21.33 10.38
C ARG A 353 -10.70 22.00 11.65
N ALA A 354 -10.37 21.44 12.82
CA ALA A 354 -10.73 22.08 14.09
C ALA A 354 -10.09 23.47 14.23
N GLY A 355 -8.83 23.61 13.85
CA GLY A 355 -8.16 24.92 13.81
C GLY A 355 -8.83 25.92 12.87
N MET A 356 -9.18 25.51 11.65
CA MET A 356 -9.90 26.38 10.68
C MET A 356 -11.26 26.83 11.22
N LYS A 357 -12.04 25.90 11.82
CA LYS A 357 -13.32 26.21 12.48
C LYS A 357 -13.13 27.23 13.60
N ALA A 358 -12.12 27.06 14.45
CA ALA A 358 -11.87 27.93 15.61
C ALA A 358 -11.48 29.39 15.21
N ILE A 359 -10.79 29.55 14.09
CA ILE A 359 -10.40 30.89 13.60
C ILE A 359 -11.38 31.46 12.54
N GLY A 360 -12.48 30.75 12.26
CA GLY A 360 -13.55 31.21 11.34
C GLY A 360 -13.11 31.30 9.89
N ILE A 361 -12.18 30.47 9.44
CA ILE A 361 -11.71 30.43 8.04
C ILE A 361 -12.33 29.24 7.34
N ASP A 362 -13.25 29.48 6.42
CA ASP A 362 -13.99 28.50 5.65
C ASP A 362 -13.83 28.64 4.13
N GLY A 363 -13.07 29.63 3.64
CA GLY A 363 -12.82 29.87 2.23
C GLY A 363 -11.83 31.01 1.96
N GLY A 364 -11.70 31.36 0.67
CA GLY A 364 -10.87 32.47 0.21
C GLY A 364 -9.36 32.19 0.17
N PRO A 365 -8.54 33.26 -0.08
CA PRO A 365 -7.09 33.09 -0.27
C PRO A 365 -6.36 32.51 0.94
N LEU A 366 -6.79 32.89 2.16
CA LEU A 366 -6.18 32.38 3.38
C LEU A 366 -6.45 30.88 3.58
N TYR A 367 -7.66 30.42 3.20
CA TYR A 367 -7.98 28.99 3.19
C TYR A 367 -7.10 28.21 2.19
N ALA A 368 -6.81 28.80 1.01
CA ALA A 368 -5.91 28.20 0.04
C ALA A 368 -4.48 28.06 0.58
N VAL A 369 -3.95 29.08 1.27
CA VAL A 369 -2.64 29.01 1.94
C VAL A 369 -2.66 27.94 3.05
N ALA A 370 -3.70 27.92 3.86
CA ALA A 370 -3.86 26.91 4.91
C ALA A 370 -3.96 25.48 4.34
N PHE A 371 -4.59 25.30 3.19
CA PHE A 371 -4.65 24.00 2.48
C PHE A 371 -3.27 23.54 2.00
N VAL A 372 -2.43 24.45 1.48
CA VAL A 372 -1.03 24.11 1.16
C VAL A 372 -0.31 23.66 2.42
N GLY A 373 -0.52 24.36 3.55
CA GLY A 373 -0.01 23.96 4.87
C GLY A 373 -0.51 22.58 5.32
N LEU A 374 -1.77 22.25 5.04
CA LEU A 374 -2.35 20.93 5.32
C LEU A 374 -1.59 19.81 4.58
N VAL A 375 -1.40 19.97 3.27
CA VAL A 375 -0.72 18.96 2.44
C VAL A 375 0.77 18.85 2.81
N ALA A 376 1.46 19.98 2.94
CA ALA A 376 2.86 20.02 3.34
C ALA A 376 3.06 19.42 4.75
N GLY A 377 2.17 19.75 5.69
CA GLY A 377 2.17 19.20 7.04
C GLY A 377 1.93 17.69 7.05
N ALA A 378 1.00 17.16 6.23
CA ALA A 378 0.77 15.72 6.11
C ALA A 378 2.04 14.98 5.65
N LEU A 379 2.74 15.49 4.63
CA LEU A 379 3.99 14.91 4.14
C LEU A 379 5.13 15.07 5.17
N GLY A 380 5.23 16.22 5.83
CA GLY A 380 6.24 16.48 6.87
C GLY A 380 6.06 15.59 8.09
N ILE A 381 4.82 15.45 8.60
CA ILE A 381 4.50 14.57 9.73
C ILE A 381 4.77 13.11 9.36
N ALA A 382 4.39 12.69 8.14
CA ALA A 382 4.65 11.34 7.66
C ALA A 382 6.16 11.04 7.59
N TRP A 383 6.98 12.00 7.12
CA TRP A 383 8.43 11.87 7.08
C TRP A 383 9.03 11.82 8.49
N LEU A 384 8.59 12.67 9.42
CA LEU A 384 9.03 12.65 10.82
C LEU A 384 8.68 11.32 11.49
N MET A 385 7.43 10.85 11.32
CA MET A 385 6.97 9.57 11.86
C MET A 385 7.79 8.40 11.30
N TRP A 386 8.03 8.38 9.99
CA TRP A 386 8.89 7.37 9.36
C TRP A 386 10.30 7.42 9.89
N ARG A 387 10.92 8.62 9.94
CA ARG A 387 12.34 8.78 10.28
C ARG A 387 12.64 8.48 11.75
N PHE A 388 11.75 8.88 12.65
CA PHE A 388 12.00 8.84 14.10
C PHE A 388 11.26 7.74 14.85
N VAL A 389 10.22 7.16 14.27
CA VAL A 389 9.43 6.10 14.91
C VAL A 389 9.51 4.80 14.11
N GLU A 390 9.09 4.83 12.82
CA GLU A 390 8.96 3.63 12.00
C GLU A 390 10.31 2.93 11.78
N GLU A 391 11.28 3.64 11.23
CA GLU A 391 12.58 3.09 10.87
C GLU A 391 13.37 2.60 12.10
N PRO A 392 13.60 3.44 13.16
CA PRO A 392 14.38 3.02 14.31
C PRO A 392 13.75 1.85 15.07
N ALA A 393 12.41 1.87 15.26
CA ALA A 393 11.73 0.79 15.95
C ALA A 393 11.76 -0.52 15.14
N ARG A 394 11.62 -0.43 13.82
CA ARG A 394 11.73 -1.57 12.92
C ARG A 394 13.12 -2.20 12.97
N GLU A 395 14.18 -1.40 12.91
CA GLU A 395 15.55 -1.87 13.01
C GLU A 395 15.82 -2.52 14.37
N TRP A 396 15.41 -1.89 15.45
CA TRP A 396 15.54 -2.45 16.79
C TRP A 396 14.82 -3.81 16.93
N MET A 397 13.56 -3.89 16.51
CA MET A 397 12.78 -5.14 16.59
C MET A 397 13.36 -6.25 15.70
N ARG A 398 13.93 -5.90 14.54
CA ARG A 398 14.66 -6.85 13.68
C ARG A 398 15.92 -7.39 14.35
N GLY A 399 16.68 -6.54 15.01
CA GLY A 399 17.87 -6.93 15.75
C GLY A 399 17.60 -8.03 16.79
N LEU A 400 16.42 -8.05 17.41
CA LEU A 400 16.02 -9.09 18.37
C LEU A 400 15.91 -10.49 17.74
N VAL A 401 15.57 -10.57 16.45
CA VAL A 401 15.55 -11.84 15.69
C VAL A 401 16.86 -12.09 14.96
N GLY A 402 17.50 -11.02 14.47
CA GLY A 402 18.68 -11.04 13.61
C GLY A 402 19.97 -11.48 14.31
N ALA A 403 20.11 -11.26 15.62
CA ALA A 403 21.31 -11.67 16.38
C ALA A 403 21.66 -13.18 16.28
N ARG A 404 20.81 -13.95 15.56
CA ARG A 404 20.97 -15.40 15.31
C ARG A 404 21.04 -15.76 13.81
N ARG A 405 21.05 -14.79 12.89
CA ARG A 405 21.15 -15.03 11.43
C ARG A 405 22.54 -14.66 10.92
N ARG A 406 23.09 -15.45 10.02
CA ARG A 406 24.37 -15.15 9.36
C ARG A 406 24.23 -13.92 8.44
N PRO A 407 25.28 -13.07 8.30
CA PRO A 407 25.25 -11.80 7.58
C PRO A 407 24.75 -11.85 6.12
N THR A 408 24.83 -13.02 5.47
CA THR A 408 24.38 -13.25 4.09
C THR A 408 22.85 -13.29 3.90
N GLU A 409 22.07 -13.50 4.96
CA GLU A 409 20.61 -13.50 4.88
C GLU A 409 20.03 -12.10 5.13
N GLU A 410 20.73 -11.25 5.89
CA GLU A 410 20.30 -9.90 6.26
C GLU A 410 20.37 -8.90 5.10
N ALA A 411 21.35 -9.06 4.21
CA ALA A 411 21.49 -8.15 3.06
C ALA A 411 20.29 -8.18 2.10
N GLY A 412 19.62 -9.33 1.97
CA GLY A 412 18.44 -9.48 1.10
C GLY A 412 17.17 -8.83 1.65
N GLU A 413 16.97 -8.85 2.98
CA GLU A 413 15.82 -8.23 3.63
C GLU A 413 16.02 -6.72 3.84
N ALA A 414 17.25 -6.30 4.15
CA ALA A 414 17.60 -4.89 4.30
C ALA A 414 17.44 -4.10 2.98
N ILE A 415 17.79 -4.71 1.83
CA ILE A 415 17.65 -4.06 0.52
C ILE A 415 16.18 -3.95 0.09
N ALA A 416 15.32 -4.88 0.49
CA ALA A 416 13.88 -4.77 0.22
C ALA A 416 13.22 -3.60 0.99
N ASP A 417 13.84 -3.17 2.07
CA ASP A 417 13.30 -2.20 3.02
C ASP A 417 14.24 -1.00 3.32
N ALA A 418 15.46 -0.96 2.75
CA ALA A 418 16.45 0.08 3.07
C ALA A 418 16.13 1.43 2.42
N ALA A 419 16.32 2.48 3.18
CA ALA A 419 16.39 3.85 2.68
C ALA A 419 17.66 4.08 1.83
N PRO A 420 17.67 5.06 0.89
CA PRO A 420 18.71 5.20 -0.13
C PRO A 420 19.99 5.91 0.34
N ASP A 421 20.51 5.66 1.54
CA ASP A 421 21.63 6.45 2.09
C ASP A 421 23.04 5.95 1.72
N SER A 422 23.20 4.95 0.85
CA SER A 422 24.53 4.53 0.41
C SER A 422 24.63 4.25 -1.09
N ALA A 423 24.28 5.24 -1.91
CA ALA A 423 24.80 5.27 -3.28
C ALA A 423 26.08 6.10 -3.28
N ALA A 424 27.23 5.48 -3.01
CA ALA A 424 28.52 6.00 -3.44
C ALA A 424 28.46 6.26 -4.97
N PRO A 425 29.10 7.33 -5.48
CA PRO A 425 29.12 7.59 -6.91
C PRO A 425 29.77 6.40 -7.61
N VAL A 426 29.05 5.87 -8.60
CA VAL A 426 29.64 4.90 -9.54
C VAL A 426 30.71 5.63 -10.31
N ASP A 427 31.99 5.30 -10.09
CA ASP A 427 33.08 5.70 -10.94
C ASP A 427 32.75 5.27 -12.38
N VAL A 428 32.56 6.24 -13.23
CA VAL A 428 32.48 6.05 -14.68
C VAL A 428 33.89 5.72 -15.13
N PRO A 429 34.18 4.56 -15.72
CA PRO A 429 35.50 4.30 -16.29
C PRO A 429 35.77 5.32 -17.39
N ASP A 430 36.94 5.96 -17.34
CA ASP A 430 37.44 6.86 -18.36
C ASP A 430 37.38 6.21 -19.75
N ALA A 431 36.95 6.98 -20.72
CA ALA A 431 36.95 6.59 -22.13
C ALA A 431 38.37 6.19 -22.58
N PRO A 432 38.52 5.15 -23.44
CA PRO A 432 39.82 4.75 -23.92
C PRO A 432 40.44 5.87 -24.74
N THR A 433 41.63 6.26 -24.35
CA THR A 433 42.49 7.20 -25.09
C THR A 433 42.81 6.65 -26.50
N ASP A 434 42.58 7.51 -27.50
CA ASP A 434 42.84 7.32 -28.91
C ASP A 434 44.32 6.94 -29.18
N PRO A 435 44.64 5.82 -29.90
CA PRO A 435 46.00 5.39 -30.16
C PRO A 435 46.62 6.00 -31.42
N PHE A 436 46.12 7.08 -32.00
CA PHE A 436 46.73 7.70 -33.19
C PHE A 436 47.19 9.14 -32.90
N GLY A 437 48.39 9.26 -32.35
CA GLY A 437 49.22 10.49 -32.43
C GLY A 437 49.96 10.53 -33.79
N PRO A 438 50.21 11.76 -34.37
CA PRO A 438 50.78 11.91 -35.68
C PRO A 438 52.27 11.56 -35.70
N ALA A 439 52.64 10.84 -36.77
CA ALA A 439 54.03 10.57 -37.13
C ALA A 439 54.77 11.89 -37.48
N ARG A 440 55.74 12.22 -36.74
CA ARG A 440 57.12 12.61 -37.04
C ARG A 440 57.91 12.67 -35.79
#